data_310c51bab735ec2c68aef3eae55c2a89
#
_entry.id   310c51bab735ec2c68aef3eae55c2a89
#
_cell.length_a   1.000
_cell.length_b   1.000
_cell.length_c   1.000
_cell.angle_alpha   90.00
_cell.angle_beta   90.00
_cell.angle_gamma   90.00
#
_symmetry.space_group_name_H-M   'P 1'
#
loop_
_entity.id
_entity.type
_entity.pdbx_description
1 polymer ?
#
loop_
_entity_poly.entity_id
_entity_poly.type
_entity_poly.pdbx_seq_one_letter_code
_entity_poly.pdbx_strand_id
1 'polypeptide(L)'
;MANPHESELHYPFGDILPAPGEVHDIVPGVRWLRMGLPFALDHINLWLLEDGEGWTIVDCGITNDATQSAWEQVFATALQGKPVTRVIATHMHPDHIGLAHWLTERWQCRLWISATDYNGARLASQSTTGF
;
A
#
# COMPACT_ATOMS: atom_id res chain seq x y z
N MET A 1 -7.12 -15.35 21.71
CA MET A 1 -6.23 -16.49 21.95
C MET A 1 -5.42 -16.73 20.70
N ALA A 2 -4.09 -16.91 20.84
CA ALA A 2 -3.25 -17.27 19.71
C ALA A 2 -3.68 -18.64 19.16
N ASN A 3 -3.62 -18.81 17.84
CA ASN A 3 -3.93 -20.08 17.18
C ASN A 3 -2.86 -21.12 17.62
N PRO A 4 -3.22 -22.27 18.19
CA PRO A 4 -2.23 -23.27 18.62
C PRO A 4 -1.40 -23.84 17.46
N HIS A 5 -1.89 -23.74 16.23
CA HIS A 5 -1.18 -24.18 15.04
C HIS A 5 -0.23 -23.13 14.45
N GLU A 6 -0.15 -21.94 15.02
CA GLU A 6 0.74 -20.88 14.53
C GLU A 6 2.22 -21.31 14.59
N SER A 7 2.58 -22.10 15.60
CA SER A 7 3.94 -22.64 15.74
C SER A 7 4.34 -23.63 14.64
N GLU A 8 3.39 -24.15 13.87
CA GLU A 8 3.63 -25.05 12.74
C GLU A 8 4.00 -24.27 11.46
N LEU A 9 3.78 -22.94 11.45
CA LEU A 9 4.06 -22.10 10.31
C LEU A 9 5.52 -21.65 10.29
N HIS A 10 6.10 -21.64 9.10
CA HIS A 10 7.42 -21.07 8.88
C HIS A 10 7.27 -19.65 8.37
N TYR A 11 7.88 -18.69 9.07
CA TYR A 11 7.91 -17.27 8.71
C TYR A 11 9.28 -16.94 8.12
N PRO A 12 9.42 -16.82 6.79
CA PRO A 12 10.74 -16.67 6.15
C PRO A 12 11.52 -15.43 6.60
N PHE A 13 10.81 -14.36 6.99
CA PHE A 13 11.43 -13.11 7.44
C PHE A 13 11.50 -13.00 8.98
N GLY A 14 10.92 -13.95 9.73
CA GLY A 14 10.89 -13.91 11.19
C GLY A 14 10.29 -12.61 11.71
N ASP A 15 11.04 -11.91 12.56
CA ASP A 15 10.65 -10.63 13.14
C ASP A 15 11.18 -9.40 12.35
N ILE A 16 11.78 -9.62 11.19
CA ILE A 16 12.30 -8.54 10.35
C ILE A 16 11.14 -7.88 9.62
N LEU A 17 10.97 -6.57 9.84
CA LEU A 17 9.91 -5.76 9.25
C LEU A 17 10.53 -4.55 8.54
N PRO A 18 10.03 -4.16 7.34
CA PRO A 18 10.47 -2.90 6.73
C PRO A 18 10.00 -1.72 7.57
N ALA A 19 10.90 -0.78 7.83
CA ALA A 19 10.52 0.50 8.42
C ALA A 19 9.71 1.34 7.41
N PRO A 20 8.88 2.30 7.87
CA PRO A 20 8.19 3.20 6.96
C PRO A 20 9.18 3.89 6.01
N GLY A 21 8.90 3.81 4.72
CA GLY A 21 9.79 4.35 3.68
C GLY A 21 10.86 3.38 3.16
N GLU A 22 10.98 2.20 3.76
CA GLU A 22 11.86 1.11 3.30
C GLU A 22 11.07 0.01 2.58
N VAL A 23 11.78 -0.78 1.78
CA VAL A 23 11.21 -1.94 1.09
C VAL A 23 12.03 -3.20 1.37
N HIS A 24 11.36 -4.35 1.39
CA HIS A 24 12.00 -5.66 1.41
C HIS A 24 11.64 -6.44 0.15
N ASP A 25 12.64 -6.99 -0.52
CA ASP A 25 12.42 -7.90 -1.64
C ASP A 25 11.88 -9.25 -1.13
N ILE A 26 10.73 -9.66 -1.64
CA ILE A 26 10.12 -10.96 -1.30
C ILE A 26 10.59 -12.03 -2.29
N VAL A 27 10.43 -11.72 -3.57
CA VAL A 27 10.96 -12.47 -4.72
C VAL A 27 11.33 -11.44 -5.79
N PRO A 28 12.07 -11.81 -6.84
CA PRO A 28 12.37 -10.88 -7.91
C PRO A 28 11.09 -10.21 -8.45
N GLY A 29 11.09 -8.86 -8.46
CA GLY A 29 9.97 -8.06 -8.94
C GLY A 29 8.83 -7.84 -7.95
N VAL A 30 8.90 -8.37 -6.72
CA VAL A 30 7.88 -8.17 -5.68
C VAL A 30 8.52 -7.61 -4.42
N ARG A 31 8.14 -6.41 -4.03
CA ARG A 31 8.64 -5.71 -2.86
C ARG A 31 7.56 -5.42 -1.85
N TRP A 32 7.87 -5.68 -0.62
CA TRP A 32 7.01 -5.45 0.53
C TRP A 32 7.35 -4.12 1.19
N LEU A 33 6.32 -3.33 1.48
CA LEU A 33 6.39 -2.10 2.26
C LEU A 33 5.47 -2.22 3.46
N ARG A 34 5.74 -1.44 4.46
CA ARG A 34 4.90 -1.36 5.65
C ARG A 34 4.75 0.09 6.08
N MET A 35 3.53 0.52 6.32
CA MET A 35 3.24 1.89 6.76
C MET A 35 2.38 1.89 8.00
N GLY A 36 2.51 2.93 8.81
CA GLY A 36 1.78 3.05 10.07
C GLY A 36 0.31 3.40 9.89
N LEU A 37 -0.49 2.95 10.83
CA LEU A 37 -1.89 3.34 10.98
C LEU A 37 -2.14 3.90 12.38
N PRO A 38 -3.03 4.89 12.54
CA PRO A 38 -3.36 5.47 13.83
C PRO A 38 -4.47 4.66 14.57
N PHE A 39 -4.42 3.33 14.49
CA PHE A 39 -5.43 2.43 15.05
C PHE A 39 -4.80 1.35 15.91
N ALA A 40 -5.63 0.47 16.50
CA ALA A 40 -5.15 -0.70 17.23
C ALA A 40 -4.35 -1.66 16.31
N LEU A 41 -4.79 -1.85 15.07
CA LEU A 41 -3.95 -2.38 14.00
C LEU A 41 -3.05 -1.22 13.53
N ASP A 42 -1.83 -1.21 13.99
CA ASP A 42 -0.91 -0.08 13.86
C ASP A 42 -0.16 -0.01 12.53
N HIS A 43 -0.43 -0.93 11.61
CA HIS A 43 0.27 -1.00 10.32
C HIS A 43 -0.59 -1.59 9.20
N ILE A 44 -0.17 -1.29 7.99
CA ILE A 44 -0.66 -1.92 6.76
C ILE A 44 0.52 -2.37 5.90
N ASN A 45 0.36 -3.51 5.23
CA ASN A 45 1.30 -4.01 4.25
C ASN A 45 0.89 -3.56 2.85
N LEU A 46 1.86 -3.01 2.13
CA LEU A 46 1.70 -2.48 0.78
C LEU A 46 2.76 -3.14 -0.12
N TRP A 47 2.56 -3.03 -1.43
CA TRP A 47 3.41 -3.75 -2.36
C TRP A 47 3.82 -2.89 -3.55
N LEU A 48 5.06 -3.12 -4.02
CA LEU A 48 5.55 -2.67 -5.32
C LEU A 48 5.80 -3.90 -6.18
N LEU A 49 5.20 -3.90 -7.36
CA LEU A 49 5.38 -4.95 -8.36
C LEU A 49 6.12 -4.36 -9.56
N GLU A 50 7.19 -5.01 -9.99
CA GLU A 50 7.86 -4.65 -11.24
C GLU A 50 6.90 -4.89 -12.42
N ASP A 51 6.72 -3.88 -13.26
CA ASP A 51 5.75 -3.87 -14.34
C ASP A 51 6.37 -3.21 -15.59
N GLY A 52 7.08 -4.02 -16.38
CA GLY A 52 7.80 -3.54 -17.56
C GLY A 52 8.85 -2.50 -17.21
N GLU A 53 8.69 -1.29 -17.76
CA GLU A 53 9.62 -0.17 -17.54
C GLU A 53 9.35 0.63 -16.25
N GLY A 54 8.46 0.16 -15.40
CA GLY A 54 8.07 0.86 -14.18
C GLY A 54 7.60 -0.06 -13.08
N TRP A 55 6.83 0.51 -12.16
CA TRP A 55 6.29 -0.15 -10.99
C TRP A 55 4.77 -0.03 -10.91
N THR A 56 4.11 -1.06 -10.44
CA THR A 56 2.74 -1.03 -9.98
C THR A 56 2.72 -0.97 -8.45
N ILE A 57 2.00 0.01 -7.91
CA ILE A 57 1.68 0.07 -6.48
C ILE A 57 0.41 -0.75 -6.23
N VAL A 58 0.43 -1.60 -5.20
CA VAL A 58 -0.77 -2.29 -4.71
C VAL A 58 -1.05 -1.81 -3.30
N ASP A 59 -2.18 -1.15 -3.14
CA ASP A 59 -2.65 -0.41 -1.97
C ASP A 59 -1.80 0.82 -1.62
N CYS A 60 -2.46 1.84 -1.08
CA CYS A 60 -1.92 3.19 -1.05
C CYS A 60 -1.53 3.69 0.34
N GLY A 61 -2.06 3.08 1.39
CA GLY A 61 -1.93 3.61 2.74
C GLY A 61 -3.00 4.66 3.07
N ILE A 62 -3.08 4.99 4.36
CA ILE A 62 -4.03 5.97 4.88
C ILE A 62 -3.59 7.40 4.52
N THR A 63 -4.55 8.29 4.35
CA THR A 63 -4.30 9.70 4.05
C THR A 63 -3.79 10.44 5.28
N ASN A 64 -2.48 10.60 5.39
CA ASN A 64 -1.82 11.47 6.35
C ASN A 64 -0.41 11.84 5.88
N ASP A 65 0.20 12.83 6.53
CA ASP A 65 1.52 13.34 6.15
C ASP A 65 2.63 12.30 6.35
N ALA A 66 2.51 11.45 7.36
CA ALA A 66 3.50 10.40 7.64
C ALA A 66 3.56 9.36 6.51
N THR A 67 2.40 8.95 6.00
CA THR A 67 2.31 8.01 4.89
C THR A 67 2.79 8.63 3.59
N GLN A 68 2.47 9.90 3.32
CA GLN A 68 3.02 10.62 2.17
C GLN A 68 4.55 10.72 2.23
N SER A 69 5.09 11.08 3.40
CA SER A 69 6.54 11.16 3.59
C SER A 69 7.23 9.82 3.40
N ALA A 70 6.62 8.73 3.87
CA ALA A 70 7.14 7.38 3.66
C ALA A 70 7.15 7.01 2.16
N TRP A 71 6.10 7.34 1.42
CA TRP A 71 6.08 7.15 -0.03
C TRP A 71 7.15 7.97 -0.75
N GLU A 72 7.35 9.24 -0.39
CA GLU A 72 8.41 10.06 -1.01
C GLU A 72 9.81 9.46 -0.76
N GLN A 73 10.05 8.89 0.41
CA GLN A 73 11.29 8.16 0.68
C GLN A 73 11.42 6.91 -0.20
N VAL A 74 10.36 6.12 -0.36
CA VAL A 74 10.34 4.97 -1.27
C VAL A 74 10.66 5.41 -2.70
N PHE A 75 10.05 6.50 -3.18
CA PHE A 75 10.29 7.02 -4.52
C PHE A 75 11.74 7.46 -4.72
N ALA A 76 12.34 8.04 -3.70
CA ALA A 76 13.73 8.49 -3.77
C ALA A 76 14.74 7.34 -3.75
N THR A 77 14.41 6.20 -3.12
CA THR A 77 15.41 5.15 -2.79
C THR A 77 15.14 3.78 -3.42
N ALA A 78 13.90 3.47 -3.76
CA ALA A 78 13.50 2.09 -4.08
C ALA A 78 13.00 1.87 -5.50
N LEU A 79 12.82 2.90 -6.31
CA LEU A 79 12.29 2.75 -7.67
C LEU A 79 13.35 2.53 -8.75
N GLN A 80 14.62 2.63 -8.40
CA GLN A 80 15.73 2.42 -9.36
C GLN A 80 15.63 3.32 -10.61
N GLY A 81 15.13 4.56 -10.44
CA GLY A 81 14.95 5.51 -11.53
C GLY A 81 13.76 5.24 -12.45
N LYS A 82 12.96 4.23 -12.15
CA LYS A 82 11.76 3.88 -12.94
C LYS A 82 10.50 4.55 -12.36
N PRO A 83 9.53 4.92 -13.21
CA PRO A 83 8.29 5.54 -12.74
C PRO A 83 7.32 4.52 -12.14
N VAL A 84 6.35 5.00 -11.37
CA VAL A 84 5.12 4.27 -11.08
C VAL A 84 4.17 4.46 -12.26
N THR A 85 3.73 3.36 -12.85
CA THR A 85 2.89 3.39 -14.06
C THR A 85 1.44 3.01 -13.78
N ARG A 86 1.17 2.47 -12.60
CA ARG A 86 -0.16 2.00 -12.21
C ARG A 86 -0.31 1.98 -10.70
N VAL A 87 -1.51 2.29 -10.23
CA VAL A 87 -1.92 2.12 -8.83
C VAL A 87 -3.12 1.17 -8.79
N ILE A 88 -3.02 0.12 -7.99
CA ILE A 88 -4.12 -0.83 -7.74
C ILE A 88 -4.55 -0.67 -6.29
N ALA A 89 -5.85 -0.48 -6.05
CA ALA A 89 -6.44 -0.61 -4.72
C ALA A 89 -7.21 -1.93 -4.66
N THR A 90 -6.90 -2.75 -3.66
CA THR A 90 -7.56 -4.05 -3.49
C THR A 90 -9.03 -3.90 -3.11
N HIS A 91 -9.34 -2.89 -2.31
CA HIS A 91 -10.70 -2.57 -1.88
C HIS A 91 -10.81 -1.14 -1.33
N MET A 92 -12.01 -0.76 -0.94
CA MET A 92 -12.39 0.63 -0.63
C MET A 92 -12.00 1.16 0.76
N HIS A 93 -11.44 0.35 1.65
CA HIS A 93 -11.10 0.83 3.00
C HIS A 93 -10.05 1.94 2.97
N PRO A 94 -10.13 2.92 3.89
CA PRO A 94 -9.27 4.11 3.85
C PRO A 94 -7.77 3.85 3.90
N ASP A 95 -7.34 2.78 4.54
CA ASP A 95 -5.94 2.37 4.64
C ASP A 95 -5.42 1.71 3.34
N HIS A 96 -6.32 1.35 2.42
CA HIS A 96 -5.99 0.79 1.12
C HIS A 96 -6.12 1.83 0.00
N ILE A 97 -7.20 2.59 -0.05
CA ILE A 97 -7.46 3.57 -1.12
C ILE A 97 -7.05 5.01 -0.75
N GLY A 98 -6.73 5.26 0.52
CA GLY A 98 -6.62 6.64 1.04
C GLY A 98 -5.77 7.58 0.21
N LEU A 99 -4.54 7.22 -0.11
CA LEU A 99 -3.64 8.05 -0.92
C LEU A 99 -3.72 7.80 -2.42
N ALA A 100 -4.71 7.05 -2.92
CA ALA A 100 -4.83 6.75 -4.36
C ALA A 100 -4.87 8.02 -5.22
N HIS A 101 -5.64 9.03 -4.78
CA HIS A 101 -5.71 10.31 -5.45
C HIS A 101 -4.33 10.98 -5.58
N TRP A 102 -3.62 11.11 -4.46
CA TRP A 102 -2.30 11.72 -4.42
C TRP A 102 -1.28 10.93 -5.26
N LEU A 103 -1.27 9.60 -5.18
CA LEU A 103 -0.37 8.75 -5.95
C LEU A 103 -0.61 8.83 -7.45
N THR A 104 -1.87 8.77 -7.89
CA THR A 104 -2.21 8.85 -9.31
C THR A 104 -1.90 10.23 -9.90
N GLU A 105 -2.11 11.30 -9.13
CA GLU A 105 -1.73 12.65 -9.52
C GLU A 105 -0.21 12.81 -9.57
N ARG A 106 0.50 12.35 -8.54
CA ARG A 106 1.97 12.41 -8.43
C ARG A 106 2.67 11.75 -9.61
N TRP A 107 2.14 10.62 -10.10
CA TRP A 107 2.74 9.81 -11.16
C TRP A 107 2.04 9.91 -12.52
N GLN A 108 0.96 10.68 -12.60
CA GLN A 108 0.14 10.82 -13.83
C GLN A 108 -0.26 9.44 -14.39
N CYS A 109 -0.70 8.55 -13.52
CA CYS A 109 -1.11 7.20 -13.86
C CYS A 109 -2.55 6.92 -13.42
N ARG A 110 -3.07 5.75 -13.81
CA ARG A 110 -4.45 5.37 -13.53
C ARG A 110 -4.58 4.55 -12.26
N LEU A 111 -5.72 4.72 -11.60
CA LEU A 111 -6.19 3.83 -10.54
C LEU A 111 -6.91 2.63 -11.15
N TRP A 112 -6.56 1.44 -10.69
CA TRP A 112 -7.23 0.18 -10.99
C TRP A 112 -7.91 -0.32 -9.73
N ILE A 113 -9.23 -0.47 -9.78
CA ILE A 113 -10.05 -0.89 -8.64
C ILE A 113 -11.36 -1.47 -9.19
N SER A 114 -12.04 -2.31 -8.43
CA SER A 114 -13.38 -2.77 -8.82
C SER A 114 -14.37 -1.61 -8.88
N ALA A 115 -15.35 -1.69 -9.77
CA ALA A 115 -16.39 -0.66 -9.87
C ALA A 115 -17.18 -0.53 -8.56
N THR A 116 -17.44 -1.63 -7.88
CA THR A 116 -18.14 -1.64 -6.58
C THR A 116 -17.36 -0.88 -5.53
N ASP A 117 -16.07 -1.17 -5.37
CA ASP A 117 -15.22 -0.50 -4.39
C ASP A 117 -15.01 0.97 -4.73
N TYR A 118 -14.82 1.30 -6.00
CA TYR A 118 -14.69 2.70 -6.43
C TYR A 118 -15.94 3.52 -6.07
N ASN A 119 -17.12 3.02 -6.41
CA ASN A 119 -18.35 3.72 -6.11
C ASN A 119 -18.63 3.77 -4.60
N GLY A 120 -18.32 2.70 -3.87
CA GLY A 120 -18.39 2.66 -2.40
C GLY A 120 -17.49 3.70 -1.75
N ALA A 121 -16.23 3.79 -2.18
CA ALA A 121 -15.27 4.78 -1.69
C ALA A 121 -15.72 6.21 -1.98
N ARG A 122 -16.24 6.45 -3.19
CA ARG A 122 -16.77 7.77 -3.58
C ARG A 122 -17.95 8.18 -2.70
N LEU A 123 -18.88 7.27 -2.46
CA LEU A 123 -20.03 7.52 -1.57
C LEU A 123 -19.56 7.81 -0.15
N ALA A 124 -18.69 6.98 0.40
CA ALA A 124 -18.19 7.13 1.76
C ALA A 124 -17.38 8.42 1.97
N SER A 125 -16.64 8.88 0.96
CA SER A 125 -15.87 10.12 1.04
C SER A 125 -16.73 11.38 1.02
N GLN A 126 -18.00 11.27 0.64
CA GLN A 126 -18.92 12.41 0.50
C GLN A 126 -19.96 12.49 1.63
N SER A 127 -20.03 11.49 2.50
CA SER A 127 -21.01 11.47 3.57
C SER A 127 -20.49 10.73 4.79
N THR A 128 -21.08 11.00 5.95
CA THR A 128 -20.79 10.30 7.20
C THR A 128 -21.53 8.98 7.33
N THR A 129 -22.33 8.62 6.34
CA THR A 129 -23.08 7.36 6.31
C THR A 129 -22.30 6.28 5.60
N GLY A 130 -22.14 5.13 6.21
CA GLY A 130 -21.60 3.94 5.53
C GLY A 130 -20.28 3.40 6.04
N PHE A 131 -19.71 4.01 7.05
CA PHE A 131 -18.57 3.45 7.78
C PHE A 131 -18.80 3.47 9.26
#